data_f349a5e9568e336e9b83bbaeec103c03
#
_entry.id   f349a5e9568e336e9b83bbaeec103c03
#
_cell.length_a   1.000
_cell.length_b   1.000
_cell.length_c   1.000
_cell.angle_alpha   90.00
_cell.angle_beta   90.00
_cell.angle_gamma   90.00
#
_symmetry.space_group_name_H-M   'P 1'
#
loop_
_entity.id
_entity.type
_entity.pdbx_description
1 polymer ?
#
loop_
_entity_poly.entity_id
_entity_poly.type
_entity_poly.pdbx_seq_one_letter_code
_entity_poly.pdbx_strand_id
1 'polypeptide(L)'
;MMNLKGNPELTPKNLMRPLKNYGIACMSMGFLVEETAPVVWRGLMVMSAVEKLLRQVDWGQLDYLVIDMPPGTGDVQLSVSQNIPISGAVIVSTPQDVALLDARKGAEMFRKVHVPKVLAKS
;
A
#
# COMPACT_ATOMS: atom_id res chain seq x y z
N MET A 1 6.40 7.57 9.44
CA MET A 1 6.81 6.44 10.28
C MET A 1 8.22 5.94 9.98
N MET A 2 8.61 5.78 8.74
CA MET A 2 9.95 5.27 8.40
C MET A 2 11.03 6.35 8.31
N ASN A 3 10.68 7.61 8.50
CA ASN A 3 11.58 8.76 8.50
C ASN A 3 12.46 8.83 7.23
N LEU A 4 11.83 8.63 6.07
CA LEU A 4 12.47 8.65 4.76
C LEU A 4 12.09 9.92 3.99
N LYS A 5 13.05 10.51 3.30
CA LYS A 5 12.89 11.71 2.48
C LYS A 5 13.66 11.56 1.18
N GLY A 6 13.22 12.26 0.15
CA GLY A 6 13.88 12.34 -1.14
C GLY A 6 13.11 11.65 -2.26
N ASN A 7 13.66 11.73 -3.46
CA ASN A 7 13.11 11.10 -4.65
C ASN A 7 13.81 9.76 -4.89
N PRO A 8 13.08 8.73 -5.33
CA PRO A 8 13.70 7.46 -5.65
C PRO A 8 14.60 7.58 -6.90
N GLU A 9 15.74 6.94 -6.86
CA GLU A 9 16.64 6.84 -8.00
C GLU A 9 16.22 5.69 -8.91
N LEU A 10 16.54 5.81 -10.21
CA LEU A 10 16.29 4.75 -11.18
C LEU A 10 17.51 3.82 -11.28
N THR A 11 17.24 2.53 -11.40
CA THR A 11 18.26 1.53 -11.72
C THR A 11 18.55 1.54 -13.23
N PRO A 12 19.66 0.90 -13.69
CA PRO A 12 19.93 0.74 -15.11
C PRO A 12 18.81 0.04 -15.90
N LYS A 13 17.95 -0.72 -15.22
CA LYS A 13 16.79 -1.41 -15.81
C LYS A 13 15.52 -0.56 -15.80
N ASN A 14 15.60 0.73 -15.51
CA ASN A 14 14.46 1.64 -15.37
C ASN A 14 13.50 1.30 -14.21
N LEU A 15 13.98 0.58 -13.21
CA LEU A 15 13.22 0.33 -11.98
C LEU A 15 13.59 1.37 -10.93
N MET A 16 12.64 1.73 -10.07
CA MET A 16 12.90 2.61 -8.94
C MET A 16 13.62 1.86 -7.83
N ARG A 17 14.70 2.45 -7.30
CA ARG A 17 15.34 1.90 -6.11
C ARG A 17 14.51 2.24 -4.88
N PRO A 18 14.16 1.25 -4.05
CA PRO A 18 13.47 1.55 -2.80
C PRO A 18 14.39 2.32 -1.85
N LEU A 19 13.80 3.21 -1.08
CA LEU A 19 14.49 3.91 -0.01
C LEU A 19 14.63 2.98 1.20
N LYS A 20 15.77 3.03 1.87
CA LYS A 20 16.04 2.14 3.00
C LYS A 20 16.23 2.91 4.28
N ASN A 21 15.60 2.46 5.35
CA ASN A 21 15.86 2.88 6.71
C ASN A 21 15.60 1.71 7.65
N TYR A 22 16.31 1.66 8.74
CA TYR A 22 16.24 0.54 9.71
C TYR A 22 16.45 -0.84 9.08
N GLY A 23 17.18 -0.93 7.98
CA GLY A 23 17.39 -2.18 7.25
C GLY A 23 16.19 -2.64 6.43
N ILE A 24 15.16 -1.80 6.27
CA ILE A 24 13.93 -2.13 5.56
C ILE A 24 13.84 -1.29 4.27
N ALA A 25 13.57 -1.95 3.16
CA ALA A 25 13.30 -1.30 1.90
C ALA A 25 11.86 -0.78 1.88
N CYS A 26 11.69 0.49 1.54
CA CYS A 26 10.39 1.17 1.58
C CYS A 26 10.14 1.94 0.30
N MET A 27 8.88 2.02 -0.09
CA MET A 27 8.41 2.90 -1.15
C MET A 27 7.03 3.43 -0.77
N SER A 28 6.75 4.66 -1.17
CA SER A 28 5.46 5.31 -0.90
C SER A 28 4.99 6.08 -2.11
N MET A 29 3.69 6.20 -2.24
CA MET A 29 3.07 7.09 -3.23
C MET A 29 3.55 8.54 -3.06
N GLY A 30 3.84 8.96 -1.84
CA GLY A 30 4.37 10.28 -1.55
C GLY A 30 5.72 10.59 -2.21
N PHE A 31 6.53 9.56 -2.50
CA PHE A 31 7.78 9.73 -3.23
C PHE A 31 7.61 9.86 -4.74
N LEU A 32 6.44 9.53 -5.26
CA LEU A 32 6.13 9.62 -6.68
C LEU A 32 5.54 10.98 -7.07
N VAL A 33 5.25 11.82 -6.10
CA VAL A 33 4.58 13.11 -6.27
C VAL A 33 5.60 14.23 -6.09
N GLU A 34 5.61 15.20 -7.03
CA GLU A 34 6.37 16.41 -6.85
C GLU A 34 5.73 17.27 -5.75
N GLU A 35 6.56 17.83 -4.87
CA GLU A 35 6.10 18.63 -3.71
C GLU A 35 5.22 19.83 -4.10
N THR A 36 5.35 20.30 -5.33
CA THR A 36 4.63 21.48 -5.83
C THR A 36 3.39 21.16 -6.65
N ALA A 37 3.14 19.87 -6.96
CA ALA A 37 1.99 19.48 -7.77
C ALA A 37 0.74 19.31 -6.90
N PRO A 38 -0.40 19.96 -7.22
CA PRO A 38 -1.65 19.67 -6.55
C PRO A 38 -2.06 18.24 -6.90
N VAL A 39 -2.06 17.37 -5.90
CA VAL A 39 -2.36 15.97 -6.11
C VAL A 39 -3.83 15.72 -5.87
N VAL A 40 -4.54 15.45 -6.96
CA VAL A 40 -5.87 14.87 -6.88
C VAL A 40 -5.75 13.39 -7.22
N TRP A 41 -5.55 12.58 -6.20
CA TRP A 41 -5.50 11.13 -6.35
C TRP A 41 -6.92 10.58 -6.46
N ARG A 42 -7.40 10.42 -7.68
CA ARG A 42 -8.72 9.85 -7.94
C ARG A 42 -8.65 8.80 -9.05
N GLY A 43 -9.35 7.69 -8.85
CA GLY A 43 -9.60 6.68 -9.88
C GLY A 43 -8.33 6.12 -10.51
N LEU A 44 -8.19 6.28 -11.82
CA LEU A 44 -7.13 5.67 -12.63
C LEU A 44 -5.72 6.13 -12.24
N MET A 45 -5.55 7.34 -11.70
CA MET A 45 -4.23 7.83 -11.27
C MET A 45 -3.72 7.05 -10.07
N VAL A 46 -4.58 6.76 -9.11
CA VAL A 46 -4.23 5.96 -7.94
C VAL A 46 -3.88 4.53 -8.37
N MET A 47 -4.64 3.96 -9.28
CA MET A 47 -4.39 2.62 -9.80
C MET A 47 -3.04 2.53 -10.51
N SER A 48 -2.72 3.51 -11.34
CA SER A 48 -1.43 3.59 -12.01
C SER A 48 -0.27 3.69 -11.01
N ALA A 49 -0.42 4.49 -9.97
CA ALA A 49 0.59 4.62 -8.91
C ALA A 49 0.78 3.31 -8.15
N VAL A 50 -0.30 2.60 -7.83
CA VAL A 50 -0.24 1.29 -7.18
C VAL A 50 0.52 0.29 -8.04
N GLU A 51 0.25 0.23 -9.33
CA GLU A 51 0.99 -0.65 -10.25
C GLU A 51 2.48 -0.32 -10.29
N LYS A 52 2.84 0.96 -10.31
CA LYS A 52 4.24 1.39 -10.24
C LYS A 52 4.91 0.90 -8.97
N LEU A 53 4.25 1.01 -7.83
CA LEU A 53 4.77 0.56 -6.55
C LEU A 53 4.98 -0.95 -6.50
N LEU A 54 4.14 -1.71 -7.16
CA LEU A 54 4.22 -3.17 -7.16
C LEU A 54 5.21 -3.70 -8.20
N ARG A 55 5.27 -3.11 -9.38
CA ARG A 55 5.96 -3.69 -10.54
C ARG A 55 7.19 -2.92 -10.99
N GLN A 56 7.29 -1.63 -10.69
CA GLN A 56 8.39 -0.77 -11.17
C GLN A 56 9.39 -0.40 -10.07
N VAL A 57 9.35 -1.06 -8.94
CA VAL A 57 10.31 -0.92 -7.85
C VAL A 57 11.22 -2.14 -7.83
N ASP A 58 12.51 -1.92 -7.72
CA ASP A 58 13.50 -3.00 -7.59
C ASP A 58 13.52 -3.53 -6.16
N TRP A 59 12.49 -4.29 -5.81
CA TRP A 59 12.36 -4.89 -4.49
C TRP A 59 13.40 -5.99 -4.23
N GLY A 60 13.90 -6.65 -5.29
CA GLY A 60 14.76 -7.80 -5.16
C GLY A 60 14.03 -9.01 -4.57
N GLN A 61 14.78 -9.87 -3.91
CA GLN A 61 14.19 -11.00 -3.17
C GLN A 61 13.71 -10.53 -1.80
N LEU A 62 12.45 -10.74 -1.51
CA LEU A 62 11.82 -10.38 -0.25
C LEU A 62 11.25 -11.62 0.44
N ASP A 63 11.44 -11.71 1.75
CA ASP A 63 10.73 -12.67 2.58
C ASP A 63 9.30 -12.18 2.84
N TYR A 64 9.12 -10.89 3.04
CA TYR A 64 7.83 -10.26 3.33
C TYR A 64 7.68 -8.95 2.56
N LEU A 65 6.50 -8.74 1.99
CA LEU A 65 6.07 -7.46 1.45
C LEU A 65 4.85 -7.00 2.25
N VAL A 66 5.00 -5.90 2.98
CA VAL A 66 3.92 -5.29 3.76
C VAL A 66 3.35 -4.12 2.98
N ILE A 67 2.07 -4.15 2.71
CA ILE A 67 1.36 -3.13 1.94
C ILE A 67 0.44 -2.37 2.89
N ASP A 68 0.75 -1.09 3.09
CA ASP A 68 -0.13 -0.17 3.83
C ASP A 68 -1.16 0.40 2.86
N MET A 69 -2.39 -0.05 2.99
CA MET A 69 -3.49 0.30 2.09
C MET A 69 -4.03 1.69 2.40
N PRO A 70 -4.48 2.44 1.37
CA PRO A 70 -5.18 3.69 1.62
C PRO A 70 -6.49 3.44 2.39
N PRO A 71 -7.02 4.45 3.09
CA PRO A 71 -8.27 4.29 3.84
C PRO A 71 -9.45 4.00 2.90
N GLY A 72 -10.42 3.27 3.42
CA GLY A 72 -11.65 2.93 2.70
C GLY A 72 -11.65 1.51 2.14
N THR A 73 -12.69 1.21 1.38
CA THR A 73 -12.94 -0.11 0.76
C THR A 73 -13.17 -0.01 -0.74
N GLY A 74 -12.49 0.92 -1.40
CA GLY A 74 -12.67 1.22 -2.81
C GLY A 74 -11.89 0.31 -3.76
N ASP A 75 -11.82 0.76 -5.01
CA ASP A 75 -11.24 0.00 -6.12
C ASP A 75 -9.75 -0.34 -5.91
N VAL A 76 -9.01 0.48 -5.17
CA VAL A 76 -7.60 0.26 -4.91
C VAL A 76 -7.39 -1.03 -4.12
N GLN A 77 -8.16 -1.23 -3.06
CA GLN A 77 -8.08 -2.43 -2.22
C GLN A 77 -8.42 -3.68 -3.01
N LEU A 78 -9.47 -3.63 -3.81
CA LEU A 78 -9.86 -4.73 -4.68
C LEU A 78 -8.78 -5.03 -5.72
N SER A 79 -8.26 -4.00 -6.37
CA SER A 79 -7.23 -4.14 -7.39
C SER A 79 -5.96 -4.78 -6.84
N VAL A 80 -5.47 -4.33 -5.70
CA VAL A 80 -4.29 -4.93 -5.06
C VAL A 80 -4.57 -6.41 -4.75
N SER A 81 -5.73 -6.71 -4.19
CA SER A 81 -6.11 -8.08 -3.84
C SER A 81 -6.25 -9.01 -5.05
N GLN A 82 -6.60 -8.46 -6.21
CA GLN A 82 -6.76 -9.23 -7.45
C GLN A 82 -5.46 -9.40 -8.23
N ASN A 83 -4.54 -8.44 -8.13
CA ASN A 83 -3.31 -8.42 -8.93
C ASN A 83 -2.15 -9.14 -8.27
N ILE A 84 -2.17 -9.32 -6.97
CA ILE A 84 -1.11 -10.02 -6.24
C ILE A 84 -1.70 -11.07 -5.29
N PRO A 85 -1.02 -12.22 -5.12
CA PRO A 85 -1.43 -13.21 -4.14
C PRO A 85 -1.12 -12.69 -2.74
N ILE A 86 -2.17 -12.35 -1.98
CA ILE A 86 -2.04 -11.85 -0.61
C ILE A 86 -2.13 -13.02 0.36
N SER A 87 -1.11 -13.19 1.19
CA SER A 87 -1.08 -14.26 2.19
C SER A 87 -2.03 -13.99 3.36
N GLY A 88 -2.25 -12.74 3.70
CA GLY A 88 -3.14 -12.36 4.77
C GLY A 88 -3.28 -10.86 4.90
N ALA A 89 -4.24 -10.42 5.69
CA ALA A 89 -4.48 -9.00 5.96
C ALA A 89 -4.61 -8.77 7.46
N VAL A 90 -4.06 -7.66 7.93
CA VAL A 90 -4.22 -7.18 9.29
C VAL A 90 -5.08 -5.91 9.25
N ILE A 91 -6.18 -5.92 9.97
CA ILE A 91 -7.08 -4.78 10.06
C ILE A 91 -6.87 -4.11 11.41
N VAL A 92 -6.39 -2.87 11.38
CA VAL A 92 -6.12 -2.11 12.60
C VAL A 92 -7.28 -1.14 12.83
N SER A 93 -7.83 -1.12 14.03
CA SER A 93 -8.95 -0.25 14.41
C SER A 93 -8.80 0.24 15.84
N THR A 94 -9.39 1.39 16.10
CA THR A 94 -9.65 1.87 17.46
C THR A 94 -11.04 1.41 17.92
N PRO A 95 -11.37 1.45 19.22
CA PRO A 95 -12.70 1.05 19.71
C PRO A 95 -13.83 2.04 19.45
N GLN A 96 -13.58 3.09 18.68
CA GLN A 96 -14.62 4.07 18.31
C GLN A 96 -15.58 3.49 17.27
N ASP A 97 -16.87 3.82 17.35
CA ASP A 97 -17.91 3.27 16.47
C ASP A 97 -17.61 3.47 14.98
N VAL A 98 -17.16 4.65 14.60
CA VAL A 98 -16.84 4.97 13.19
C VAL A 98 -15.67 4.09 12.70
N ALA A 99 -14.63 3.95 13.50
CA ALA A 99 -13.47 3.12 13.16
C ALA A 99 -13.86 1.64 13.04
N LEU A 100 -14.74 1.15 13.92
CA LEU A 100 -15.24 -0.23 13.88
C LEU A 100 -16.08 -0.50 12.63
N LEU A 101 -16.87 0.47 12.18
CA LEU A 101 -17.62 0.34 10.92
C LEU A 101 -16.70 0.20 9.73
N ASP A 102 -15.67 1.02 9.64
CA ASP A 102 -14.66 0.94 8.57
C ASP A 102 -13.88 -0.38 8.62
N ALA A 103 -13.52 -0.83 9.81
CA ALA A 103 -12.85 -2.11 10.01
C ALA A 103 -13.71 -3.28 9.54
N ARG A 104 -15.02 -3.26 9.83
CA ARG A 104 -15.97 -4.28 9.37
C ARG A 104 -16.09 -4.30 7.85
N LYS A 105 -16.17 -3.13 7.20
CA LYS A 105 -16.20 -3.03 5.73
C LYS A 105 -14.93 -3.61 5.11
N GLY A 106 -13.77 -3.29 5.66
CA GLY A 106 -12.50 -3.87 5.22
C GLY A 106 -12.45 -5.37 5.38
N ALA A 107 -12.92 -5.90 6.52
CA ALA A 107 -13.01 -7.33 6.78
C ALA A 107 -13.91 -8.04 5.76
N GLU A 108 -15.07 -7.46 5.45
CA GLU A 108 -16.00 -7.99 4.45
C GLU A 108 -15.36 -8.02 3.04
N MET A 109 -14.64 -6.97 2.65
CA MET A 109 -13.95 -6.91 1.38
C MET A 109 -12.93 -8.07 1.27
N PHE A 110 -12.10 -8.27 2.28
CA PHE A 110 -11.10 -9.34 2.26
C PHE A 110 -11.74 -10.73 2.29
N ARG A 111 -12.90 -10.88 2.95
CA ARG A 111 -13.64 -12.12 2.92
C ARG A 111 -14.13 -12.45 1.50
N LYS A 112 -14.61 -11.46 0.76
CA LYS A 112 -15.08 -11.64 -0.63
C LYS A 112 -13.98 -12.08 -1.58
N VAL A 113 -12.74 -11.69 -1.34
CA VAL A 113 -11.59 -12.08 -2.15
C VAL A 113 -10.79 -13.24 -1.55
N HIS A 114 -11.34 -13.89 -0.54
CA HIS A 114 -10.75 -15.08 0.12
C HIS A 114 -9.36 -14.85 0.73
N VAL A 115 -9.11 -13.69 1.29
CA VAL A 115 -7.87 -13.37 1.99
C VAL A 115 -8.06 -13.60 3.50
N PRO A 116 -7.21 -14.41 4.15
CA PRO A 116 -7.21 -14.52 5.61
C PRO A 116 -6.93 -13.18 6.28
N LYS A 117 -7.61 -12.91 7.38
CA LYS A 117 -7.50 -11.61 8.07
C LYS A 117 -7.45 -11.76 9.58
N VAL A 118 -6.75 -10.83 10.20
CA VAL A 118 -6.68 -10.69 11.66
C VAL A 118 -7.04 -9.26 12.01
N LEU A 119 -7.86 -9.08 13.04
CA LEU A 119 -8.22 -7.76 13.57
C LEU A 119 -7.28 -7.41 14.72
N ALA A 120 -6.57 -6.31 14.58
CA ALA A 120 -5.75 -5.73 15.61
C ALA A 120 -6.42 -4.46 16.17
N LYS A 121 -6.45 -4.36 17.49
CA LYS A 121 -6.95 -3.17 18.19
C LYS A 121 -5.77 -2.31 18.62
N SER A 122 -5.85 -1.07 18.31
CA SER A 122 -4.89 -0.07 18.76
C SER A 122 -5.37 0.58 20.06
#